data_d39cca08571b0746a47ed0e16f4438f9
#
_entry.id   d39cca08571b0746a47ed0e16f4438f9
#
_cell.length_a   1.000
_cell.length_b   1.000
_cell.length_c   1.000
_cell.angle_alpha   90.00
_cell.angle_beta   90.00
_cell.angle_gamma   90.00
#
_symmetry.space_group_name_H-M   'P 1'
#
loop_
_entity.id
_entity.type
_entity.pdbx_description
1 polymer ?
#
loop_
_entity_poly.entity_id
_entity_poly.type
_entity_poly.pdbx_seq_one_letter_code
_entity_poly.pdbx_strand_id
1 'polypeptide(L)'
;MKGDFGAATFTRAAGYLNADGQDMTDLWVFDYVDGQCVQSVHQTATDEAWGKPQMSLAYGSHHVYFVASRGDEPAVDAEGHVIAWGTPRDTFWKDYEVDVVSTSNGNRAVTLDRVATKLRLVVNDEVPEGCASVTVTPDRWYYGLDYVTGEAVSAQRKDRAVAVPASYVGTSGQLAVSIFGLSGADEWTTNVTVTAKDADGGVLGTATITGAPFKRNRSTEYSGSLFGSAGSMDVSLNVEWESPKMGTW
;
A
#
# COMPACT_ATOMS: atom_id res chain seq x y z
N MET A 1 4.03 34.58 12.50
CA MET A 1 2.62 34.58 12.04
C MET A 1 2.40 33.27 11.29
N LYS A 2 1.27 32.62 11.53
CA LYS A 2 1.01 31.21 11.20
C LYS A 2 0.09 31.13 9.97
N GLY A 3 0.52 30.44 8.92
CA GLY A 3 -0.37 30.07 7.80
C GLY A 3 -0.97 28.68 8.09
N ASP A 4 -2.29 28.55 8.04
CA ASP A 4 -2.95 27.26 8.20
C ASP A 4 -3.04 26.56 6.83
N PHE A 5 -2.60 25.32 6.74
CA PHE A 5 -2.92 24.45 5.61
C PHE A 5 -4.34 23.91 5.80
N GLY A 6 -5.19 24.15 4.83
CA GLY A 6 -6.47 23.45 4.75
C GLY A 6 -6.36 22.16 3.97
N ALA A 7 -7.24 21.27 4.28
CA ALA A 7 -7.57 19.98 3.67
C ALA A 7 -6.57 19.36 2.67
N ALA A 8 -5.94 18.27 3.07
CA ALA A 8 -5.38 17.32 2.11
C ALA A 8 -6.54 16.63 1.39
N THR A 9 -6.62 16.74 0.07
CA THR A 9 -7.55 15.94 -0.74
C THR A 9 -6.79 14.76 -1.33
N PHE A 10 -7.23 13.58 -0.98
CA PHE A 10 -6.74 12.36 -1.61
C PHE A 10 -7.28 12.29 -3.05
N THR A 11 -6.55 11.65 -3.98
CA THR A 11 -6.92 11.47 -5.40
C THR A 11 -8.24 10.72 -5.62
N ARG A 12 -8.95 10.37 -4.56
CA ARG A 12 -10.25 9.70 -4.61
C ARG A 12 -11.33 10.62 -4.06
N ALA A 13 -12.23 11.02 -4.93
CA ALA A 13 -13.52 11.57 -4.53
C ALA A 13 -14.31 10.48 -3.80
N ALA A 14 -15.02 10.88 -2.76
CA ALA A 14 -15.92 10.10 -1.93
C ALA A 14 -15.27 9.05 -1.00
N GLY A 15 -15.13 9.39 0.26
CA GLY A 15 -14.97 8.48 1.38
C GLY A 15 -13.57 7.93 1.61
N TYR A 16 -12.52 8.47 0.97
CA TYR A 16 -11.12 8.02 1.18
C TYR A 16 -10.92 6.51 1.05
N LEU A 17 -11.69 5.86 0.18
CA LEU A 17 -11.63 4.42 -0.04
C LEU A 17 -10.42 4.05 -0.89
N ASN A 18 -9.73 2.97 -0.55
CA ASN A 18 -8.71 2.36 -1.40
C ASN A 18 -9.34 1.61 -2.59
N ALA A 19 -8.50 0.98 -3.44
CA ALA A 19 -8.95 0.20 -4.59
C ALA A 19 -9.89 -0.97 -4.22
N ASP A 20 -9.78 -1.47 -2.99
CA ASP A 20 -10.60 -2.57 -2.47
C ASP A 20 -11.86 -2.04 -1.73
N GLY A 21 -12.16 -0.73 -1.83
CA GLY A 21 -13.34 -0.12 -1.22
C GLY A 21 -13.23 0.11 0.28
N GLN A 22 -12.02 0.19 0.81
CA GLN A 22 -11.77 0.34 2.25
C GLN A 22 -11.13 1.70 2.56
N ASP A 23 -11.49 2.29 3.70
CA ASP A 23 -11.02 3.61 4.11
C ASP A 23 -9.54 3.62 4.50
N MET A 24 -8.86 4.75 4.28
CA MET A 24 -7.57 5.03 4.91
C MET A 24 -7.76 5.19 6.41
N THR A 25 -6.79 4.74 7.19
CA THR A 25 -6.84 4.78 8.66
C THR A 25 -5.94 5.84 9.25
N ASP A 26 -4.88 6.21 8.53
CA ASP A 26 -3.84 7.09 9.02
C ASP A 26 -3.42 8.13 7.97
N LEU A 27 -3.15 9.34 8.44
CA LEU A 27 -2.55 10.43 7.68
C LEU A 27 -1.43 11.07 8.49
N TRP A 28 -0.21 10.99 7.98
CA TRP A 28 0.94 11.72 8.51
C TRP A 28 1.26 12.90 7.61
N VAL A 29 1.61 14.02 8.24
CA VAL A 29 2.06 15.23 7.56
C VAL A 29 3.29 15.76 8.27
N PHE A 30 4.37 15.98 7.52
CA PHE A 30 5.65 16.46 8.04
C PHE A 30 6.04 17.74 7.32
N ASP A 31 6.33 18.80 8.06
CA ASP A 31 6.81 20.09 7.53
C ASP A 31 8.32 20.18 7.70
N TYR A 32 9.02 20.42 6.62
CA TYR A 32 10.47 20.52 6.55
C TYR A 32 10.91 21.89 6.04
N VAL A 33 11.86 22.49 6.76
CA VAL A 33 12.56 23.73 6.39
C VAL A 33 14.05 23.44 6.43
N ASP A 34 14.78 23.77 5.37
CA ASP A 34 16.22 23.54 5.26
C ASP A 34 16.65 22.10 5.63
N GLY A 35 15.84 21.11 5.24
CA GLY A 35 16.09 19.70 5.50
C GLY A 35 15.81 19.23 6.93
N GLN A 36 15.22 20.07 7.77
CA GLN A 36 14.88 19.74 9.17
C GLN A 36 13.35 19.66 9.33
N CYS A 37 12.85 18.61 9.99
CA CYS A 37 11.45 18.52 10.38
C CYS A 37 11.16 19.54 11.48
N VAL A 38 10.33 20.53 11.17
CA VAL A 38 9.96 21.61 12.10
C VAL A 38 8.59 21.40 12.74
N GLN A 39 7.73 20.62 12.09
CA GLN A 39 6.41 20.26 12.61
C GLN A 39 5.94 18.94 12.01
N SER A 40 5.19 18.16 12.78
CA SER A 40 4.49 16.98 12.27
C SER A 40 3.07 16.88 12.83
N VAL A 41 2.18 16.29 12.05
CA VAL A 41 0.79 15.99 12.42
C VAL A 41 0.52 14.54 12.05
N HIS A 42 -0.09 13.79 12.95
CA HIS A 42 -0.66 12.47 12.68
C HIS A 42 -2.15 12.53 12.97
N GLN A 43 -2.96 12.11 12.01
CA GLN A 43 -4.40 11.94 12.15
C GLN A 43 -4.76 10.47 11.94
N THR A 44 -5.76 10.03 12.67
CA THR A 44 -6.40 8.73 12.49
C THR A 44 -7.82 8.90 11.94
N ALA A 45 -8.37 7.87 11.33
CA ALA A 45 -9.74 7.91 10.77
C ALA A 45 -10.83 8.21 11.80
N THR A 46 -10.51 8.14 13.10
CA THR A 46 -11.43 8.47 14.21
C THR A 46 -11.39 9.93 14.63
N ASP A 47 -10.45 10.72 14.11
CA ASP A 47 -10.31 12.13 14.45
C ASP A 47 -11.42 12.97 13.79
N GLU A 48 -12.01 13.90 14.52
CA GLU A 48 -13.07 14.80 14.02
C GLU A 48 -12.63 15.59 12.76
N ALA A 49 -11.35 16.01 12.75
CA ALA A 49 -10.74 16.73 11.64
C ALA A 49 -10.06 15.81 10.61
N TRP A 50 -10.45 14.55 10.52
CA TRP A 50 -9.87 13.58 9.59
C TRP A 50 -9.74 14.12 8.16
N GLY A 51 -8.54 13.99 7.58
CA GLY A 51 -8.23 14.49 6.24
C GLY A 51 -8.13 16.01 6.11
N LYS A 52 -8.15 16.74 7.23
CA LYS A 52 -8.01 18.20 7.28
C LYS A 52 -6.91 18.61 8.26
N PRO A 53 -5.66 18.19 8.05
CA PRO A 53 -4.57 18.55 8.94
C PRO A 53 -4.36 20.06 8.95
N GLN A 54 -4.18 20.63 10.14
CA GLN A 54 -3.87 22.03 10.32
C GLN A 54 -2.41 22.18 10.73
N MET A 55 -1.67 23.00 10.01
CA MET A 55 -0.28 23.30 10.28
C MET A 55 -0.03 24.80 10.31
N SER A 56 0.95 25.21 11.07
CA SER A 56 1.39 26.60 11.17
C SER A 56 2.74 26.75 10.52
N LEU A 57 2.77 27.32 9.32
CA LEU A 57 4.01 27.49 8.58
C LEU A 57 4.62 28.89 8.85
N ALA A 58 5.93 28.94 9.04
CA ALA A 58 6.71 30.17 9.09
C ALA A 58 6.79 30.82 7.70
N TYR A 59 7.38 32.01 7.60
CA TYR A 59 7.76 32.56 6.29
C TYR A 59 8.93 31.77 5.71
N GLY A 60 8.91 31.53 4.43
CA GLY A 60 9.97 30.84 3.68
C GLY A 60 9.48 29.66 2.87
N SER A 61 10.42 28.90 2.34
CA SER A 61 10.16 27.72 1.54
C SER A 61 10.02 26.49 2.45
N HIS A 62 9.00 25.69 2.19
CA HIS A 62 8.69 24.48 2.93
C HIS A 62 8.52 23.29 1.98
N HIS A 63 8.97 22.11 2.40
CA HIS A 63 8.56 20.83 1.87
C HIS A 63 7.59 20.18 2.86
N VAL A 64 6.37 19.94 2.45
CA VAL A 64 5.36 19.30 3.28
C VAL A 64 5.06 17.92 2.71
N TYR A 65 5.53 16.89 3.43
CA TYR A 65 5.35 15.49 3.04
C TYR A 65 4.07 14.94 3.63
N PHE A 66 3.24 14.35 2.77
CA PHE A 66 1.99 13.71 3.14
C PHE A 66 2.09 12.21 2.91
N VAL A 67 1.69 11.42 3.91
CA VAL A 67 1.54 9.97 3.77
C VAL A 67 0.19 9.57 4.30
N ALA A 68 -0.64 8.96 3.45
CA ALA A 68 -1.89 8.34 3.86
C ALA A 68 -1.82 6.84 3.67
N SER A 69 -2.18 6.07 4.67
CA SER A 69 -2.10 4.61 4.63
C SER A 69 -3.23 3.95 5.42
N ARG A 70 -3.38 2.67 5.13
CA ARG A 70 -4.23 1.73 5.85
C ARG A 70 -3.41 0.54 6.38
N GLY A 71 -2.08 0.63 6.33
CA GLY A 71 -1.20 -0.45 6.77
C GLY A 71 -1.34 -0.72 8.27
N ASP A 72 -1.22 -2.00 8.64
CA ASP A 72 -1.28 -2.41 10.03
C ASP A 72 0.09 -2.19 10.71
N GLU A 73 0.05 -1.87 12.00
CA GLU A 73 1.23 -1.71 12.85
C GLU A 73 2.26 -0.71 12.29
N PRO A 74 1.88 0.56 12.06
CA PRO A 74 2.82 1.56 11.57
C PRO A 74 3.88 1.88 12.63
N ALA A 75 5.14 1.94 12.20
CA ALA A 75 6.26 2.41 12.99
C ALA A 75 6.91 3.59 12.27
N VAL A 76 6.98 4.75 12.94
CA VAL A 76 7.58 5.96 12.39
C VAL A 76 8.97 6.15 12.98
N ASP A 77 9.98 6.16 12.12
CA ASP A 77 11.34 6.59 12.41
C ASP A 77 11.53 8.01 11.85
N ALA A 78 11.41 9.01 12.71
CA ALA A 78 11.52 10.41 12.31
C ALA A 78 12.95 10.82 11.92
N GLU A 79 13.98 10.20 12.51
CA GLU A 79 15.38 10.47 12.20
C GLU A 79 15.79 9.84 10.86
N GLY A 80 15.32 8.61 10.60
CA GLY A 80 15.54 7.91 9.34
C GLY A 80 14.53 8.26 8.23
N HIS A 81 13.56 9.15 8.49
CA HIS A 81 12.51 9.56 7.56
C HIS A 81 11.64 8.40 7.05
N VAL A 82 11.48 7.34 7.83
CA VAL A 82 10.80 6.12 7.40
C VAL A 82 9.50 5.89 8.16
N ILE A 83 8.45 5.53 7.41
CA ILE A 83 7.30 4.86 7.97
C ILE A 83 7.32 3.41 7.47
N ALA A 84 7.31 2.45 8.40
CA ALA A 84 7.26 1.03 8.08
C ALA A 84 6.00 0.38 8.68
N TRP A 85 5.49 -0.66 8.03
CA TRP A 85 4.30 -1.38 8.44
C TRP A 85 4.59 -2.87 8.65
N GLY A 86 3.99 -3.46 9.66
CA GLY A 86 3.97 -4.91 9.84
C GLY A 86 3.27 -5.61 8.68
N THR A 87 2.20 -5.00 8.18
CA THR A 87 1.44 -5.40 6.99
C THR A 87 1.14 -4.19 6.14
N PRO A 88 1.94 -3.90 5.08
CA PRO A 88 1.62 -2.84 4.13
C PRO A 88 0.25 -3.07 3.47
N ARG A 89 -0.45 -1.98 3.24
CA ARG A 89 -1.71 -1.91 2.52
C ARG A 89 -1.63 -0.78 1.49
N ASP A 90 -2.76 -0.37 0.97
CA ASP A 90 -2.81 0.78 0.06
C ASP A 90 -2.24 2.02 0.75
N THR A 91 -1.28 2.69 0.10
CA THR A 91 -0.53 3.81 0.66
C THR A 91 -0.32 4.87 -0.41
N PHE A 92 -0.49 6.12 -0.03
CA PHE A 92 -0.36 7.30 -0.86
C PHE A 92 0.64 8.27 -0.26
N TRP A 93 1.31 9.02 -1.11
CA TRP A 93 2.37 9.96 -0.73
C TRP A 93 2.34 11.21 -1.61
N LYS A 94 2.84 12.33 -1.06
CA LYS A 94 3.10 13.56 -1.80
C LYS A 94 4.19 14.38 -1.12
N ASP A 95 5.16 14.87 -1.90
CA ASP A 95 5.95 16.05 -1.59
C ASP A 95 5.20 17.28 -2.12
N TYR A 96 4.86 18.20 -1.22
CA TYR A 96 4.18 19.45 -1.54
C TYR A 96 5.07 20.62 -1.16
N GLU A 97 5.63 21.27 -2.18
CA GLU A 97 6.44 22.46 -2.01
C GLU A 97 5.58 23.70 -1.91
N VAL A 98 5.89 24.58 -0.96
CA VAL A 98 5.18 25.86 -0.78
C VAL A 98 6.08 26.95 -0.24
N ASP A 99 5.99 28.13 -0.86
CA ASP A 99 6.59 29.37 -0.37
C ASP A 99 5.56 30.19 0.41
N VAL A 100 5.82 30.43 1.69
CA VAL A 100 4.99 31.25 2.55
C VAL A 100 5.50 32.69 2.54
N VAL A 101 4.83 33.56 1.79
CA VAL A 101 5.22 34.96 1.60
C VAL A 101 4.30 35.97 2.29
N SER A 102 3.16 35.52 2.84
CA SER A 102 2.18 36.38 3.50
C SER A 102 1.47 35.67 4.64
N THR A 103 0.83 36.45 5.50
CA THR A 103 0.12 36.02 6.72
C THR A 103 -1.29 35.48 6.46
N SER A 104 -1.65 35.16 5.23
CA SER A 104 -2.99 34.71 4.92
C SER A 104 -3.21 33.24 5.34
N ASN A 105 -4.28 33.01 6.08
CA ASN A 105 -4.81 31.68 6.26
C ASN A 105 -5.33 31.17 4.91
N GLY A 106 -4.87 30.01 4.45
CA GLY A 106 -5.27 29.46 3.15
C GLY A 106 -5.63 27.99 3.25
N ASN A 107 -6.78 27.63 2.71
CA ASN A 107 -7.11 26.23 2.46
C ASN A 107 -6.39 25.78 1.18
N ARG A 108 -5.68 24.68 1.27
CA ARG A 108 -4.97 24.08 0.13
C ARG A 108 -5.41 22.64 -0.06
N ALA A 109 -5.80 22.31 -1.28
CA ALA A 109 -6.08 20.93 -1.66
C ALA A 109 -4.79 20.28 -2.13
N VAL A 110 -4.42 19.11 -1.55
CA VAL A 110 -3.26 18.33 -1.94
C VAL A 110 -3.72 16.97 -2.43
N THR A 111 -3.31 16.63 -3.65
CA THR A 111 -3.58 15.33 -4.25
C THR A 111 -2.39 14.40 -4.00
N LEU A 112 -2.65 13.24 -3.42
CA LEU A 112 -1.62 12.24 -3.11
C LEU A 112 -1.53 11.20 -4.23
N ASP A 113 -0.30 10.77 -4.52
CA ASP A 113 0.01 9.74 -5.51
C ASP A 113 0.17 8.38 -4.83
N ARG A 114 -0.39 7.31 -5.42
CA ARG A 114 -0.25 5.97 -4.86
C ARG A 114 1.17 5.46 -5.01
N VAL A 115 1.79 5.05 -3.89
CA VAL A 115 3.11 4.43 -3.82
C VAL A 115 3.06 2.93 -3.51
N ALA A 116 1.88 2.40 -3.28
CA ALA A 116 1.68 0.95 -3.12
C ALA A 116 1.78 0.21 -4.45
N THR A 117 2.19 -1.05 -4.37
CA THR A 117 2.05 -2.08 -5.42
C THR A 117 1.23 -3.25 -4.88
N LYS A 118 0.59 -4.01 -5.75
CA LYS A 118 -0.26 -5.14 -5.37
C LYS A 118 0.12 -6.37 -6.20
N LEU A 119 0.26 -7.51 -5.53
CA LEU A 119 0.25 -8.81 -6.16
C LEU A 119 -1.12 -9.45 -5.93
N ARG A 120 -1.76 -9.90 -7.01
CA ARG A 120 -2.99 -10.68 -6.96
C ARG A 120 -2.75 -12.03 -7.61
N LEU A 121 -3.13 -13.09 -6.92
CA LEU A 121 -3.00 -14.47 -7.37
C LEU A 121 -4.40 -15.07 -7.48
N VAL A 122 -4.72 -15.66 -8.63
CA VAL A 122 -5.99 -16.36 -8.87
C VAL A 122 -5.69 -17.84 -9.06
N VAL A 123 -6.27 -18.68 -8.21
CA VAL A 123 -6.11 -20.14 -8.28
C VAL A 123 -7.22 -20.70 -9.15
N ASN A 124 -6.84 -21.34 -10.28
CA ASN A 124 -7.77 -21.80 -11.29
C ASN A 124 -8.30 -23.22 -11.03
N ASP A 125 -7.50 -24.05 -10.35
CA ASP A 125 -7.89 -25.43 -10.00
C ASP A 125 -8.82 -25.47 -8.79
N GLU A 126 -9.42 -26.64 -8.59
CA GLU A 126 -10.32 -26.86 -7.45
C GLU A 126 -9.54 -26.78 -6.13
N VAL A 127 -10.07 -26.01 -5.19
CA VAL A 127 -9.52 -25.89 -3.84
C VAL A 127 -9.82 -27.18 -3.07
N PRO A 128 -8.80 -27.98 -2.67
CA PRO A 128 -9.03 -29.27 -2.04
C PRO A 128 -9.62 -29.11 -0.63
N GLU A 129 -10.29 -30.18 -0.19
CA GLU A 129 -10.74 -30.30 1.18
C GLU A 129 -9.55 -30.18 2.15
N GLY A 130 -9.76 -29.46 3.27
CA GLY A 130 -8.72 -29.23 4.27
C GLY A 130 -7.80 -28.06 3.96
N CYS A 131 -7.88 -27.39 2.80
CA CYS A 131 -7.09 -26.19 2.54
C CYS A 131 -7.48 -25.06 3.50
N ALA A 132 -6.56 -24.67 4.38
CA ALA A 132 -6.80 -23.67 5.43
C ALA A 132 -6.16 -22.31 5.10
N SER A 133 -5.04 -22.29 4.39
CA SER A 133 -4.32 -21.04 4.08
C SER A 133 -3.52 -21.13 2.79
N VAL A 134 -3.27 -19.96 2.19
CA VAL A 134 -2.27 -19.76 1.15
C VAL A 134 -1.21 -18.79 1.68
N THR A 135 0.03 -19.24 1.68
CA THR A 135 1.19 -18.42 2.04
C THR A 135 1.86 -17.91 0.78
N VAL A 136 2.05 -16.62 0.69
CA VAL A 136 2.76 -15.93 -0.39
C VAL A 136 4.08 -15.40 0.15
N THR A 137 5.20 -15.82 -0.42
CA THR A 137 6.57 -15.53 0.02
C THR A 137 7.37 -14.91 -1.12
N PRO A 138 7.37 -13.59 -1.30
CA PRO A 138 8.30 -12.93 -2.20
C PRO A 138 9.73 -13.00 -1.64
N ASP A 139 10.75 -13.19 -2.50
CA ASP A 139 12.15 -13.16 -2.07
C ASP A 139 12.57 -11.75 -1.59
N ARG A 140 11.95 -10.71 -2.15
CA ARG A 140 12.11 -9.31 -1.75
C ARG A 140 10.75 -8.61 -1.79
N TRP A 141 10.37 -7.98 -0.68
CA TRP A 141 9.14 -7.20 -0.58
C TRP A 141 9.36 -5.99 0.33
N TYR A 142 8.87 -4.82 -0.06
CA TYR A 142 9.12 -3.58 0.68
C TYR A 142 7.99 -3.29 1.66
N TYR A 143 8.38 -3.01 2.91
CA TYR A 143 7.49 -2.77 4.05
C TYR A 143 7.52 -1.34 4.56
N GLY A 144 8.43 -0.51 4.07
CA GLY A 144 8.63 0.87 4.49
C GLY A 144 8.66 1.86 3.32
N LEU A 145 8.34 3.11 3.65
CA LEU A 145 8.41 4.27 2.79
C LEU A 145 9.36 5.28 3.42
N ASP A 146 10.38 5.70 2.70
CA ASP A 146 11.07 6.95 2.99
C ASP A 146 10.16 8.08 2.54
N TYR A 147 9.59 8.82 3.50
CA TYR A 147 8.60 9.83 3.19
C TYR A 147 9.18 11.15 2.68
N VAL A 148 10.51 11.35 2.74
CA VAL A 148 11.19 12.49 2.14
C VAL A 148 11.42 12.25 0.65
N THR A 149 11.86 11.05 0.27
CA THR A 149 12.14 10.71 -1.12
C THR A 149 10.96 10.06 -1.86
N GLY A 150 9.99 9.53 -1.13
CA GLY A 150 8.90 8.73 -1.69
C GLY A 150 9.33 7.36 -2.18
N GLU A 151 10.53 6.89 -1.79
CA GLU A 151 11.05 5.60 -2.21
C GLU A 151 10.71 4.47 -1.22
N ALA A 152 10.53 3.28 -1.77
CA ALA A 152 10.26 2.09 -0.97
C ALA A 152 11.55 1.58 -0.31
N VAL A 153 11.47 1.33 0.99
CA VAL A 153 12.60 0.87 1.83
C VAL A 153 12.20 -0.34 2.66
N SER A 154 13.10 -0.82 3.52
CA SER A 154 12.84 -1.95 4.44
C SER A 154 12.46 -3.24 3.68
N ALA A 155 13.25 -3.59 2.66
CA ALA A 155 13.04 -4.83 1.90
C ALA A 155 13.27 -6.05 2.78
N GLN A 156 12.32 -6.99 2.77
CA GLN A 156 12.37 -8.23 3.54
C GLN A 156 11.82 -9.40 2.71
N ARG A 157 12.31 -10.61 3.02
CA ARG A 157 11.66 -11.87 2.68
C ARG A 157 10.80 -12.28 3.88
N LYS A 158 9.47 -12.25 3.72
CA LYS A 158 8.53 -12.56 4.80
C LYS A 158 7.33 -13.31 4.26
N ASP A 159 6.92 -14.32 4.96
CA ASP A 159 5.72 -15.08 4.66
C ASP A 159 4.45 -14.24 4.93
N ARG A 160 3.55 -14.27 3.97
CA ARG A 160 2.24 -13.61 4.05
C ARG A 160 1.16 -14.67 3.92
N ALA A 161 0.71 -15.19 5.08
CA ALA A 161 -0.37 -16.17 5.12
C ALA A 161 -1.73 -15.48 5.01
N VAL A 162 -2.57 -15.99 4.11
CA VAL A 162 -3.96 -15.56 3.92
C VAL A 162 -4.86 -16.78 4.16
N ALA A 163 -5.79 -16.64 5.08
CA ALA A 163 -6.77 -17.70 5.37
C ALA A 163 -7.65 -17.97 4.14
N VAL A 164 -7.94 -19.23 3.88
CA VAL A 164 -8.87 -19.67 2.84
C VAL A 164 -10.25 -19.87 3.48
N PRO A 165 -11.25 -19.04 3.13
CA PRO A 165 -12.61 -19.25 3.61
C PRO A 165 -13.17 -20.61 3.18
N ALA A 166 -13.88 -21.28 4.06
CA ALA A 166 -14.47 -22.59 3.77
C ALA A 166 -15.41 -22.60 2.54
N SER A 167 -15.96 -21.43 2.17
CA SER A 167 -16.80 -21.27 0.98
C SER A 167 -16.06 -21.47 -0.34
N TYR A 168 -14.73 -21.41 -0.34
CA TYR A 168 -13.92 -21.65 -1.54
C TYR A 168 -13.52 -23.12 -1.73
N VAL A 169 -13.62 -23.94 -0.68
CA VAL A 169 -13.32 -25.38 -0.79
C VAL A 169 -14.28 -26.04 -1.79
N GLY A 170 -13.76 -26.87 -2.69
CA GLY A 170 -14.50 -27.49 -3.78
C GLY A 170 -14.86 -26.55 -4.95
N THR A 171 -14.36 -25.31 -4.94
CA THR A 171 -14.58 -24.37 -6.05
C THR A 171 -13.32 -24.18 -6.89
N SER A 172 -13.48 -23.88 -8.19
CA SER A 172 -12.40 -23.57 -9.13
C SER A 172 -12.49 -22.12 -9.59
N GLY A 173 -11.34 -21.45 -9.73
CA GLY A 173 -11.23 -20.09 -10.26
C GLY A 173 -11.80 -18.98 -9.36
N GLN A 174 -12.22 -19.30 -8.15
CA GLN A 174 -12.80 -18.32 -7.21
C GLN A 174 -11.83 -17.84 -6.15
N LEU A 175 -10.85 -18.66 -5.76
CA LEU A 175 -9.86 -18.29 -4.76
C LEU A 175 -8.88 -17.28 -5.33
N ALA A 176 -8.93 -16.05 -4.81
CA ALA A 176 -7.99 -14.99 -5.12
C ALA A 176 -7.31 -14.49 -3.85
N VAL A 177 -5.98 -14.46 -3.87
CA VAL A 177 -5.13 -13.98 -2.77
C VAL A 177 -4.43 -12.70 -3.20
N SER A 178 -4.46 -11.66 -2.37
CA SER A 178 -3.78 -10.40 -2.65
C SER A 178 -2.87 -9.98 -1.50
N ILE A 179 -1.68 -9.51 -1.84
CA ILE A 179 -0.77 -8.86 -0.90
C ILE A 179 -0.36 -7.49 -1.43
N PHE A 180 -0.21 -6.52 -0.52
CA PHE A 180 0.29 -5.19 -0.82
C PHE A 180 1.73 -5.05 -0.34
N GLY A 181 2.49 -4.24 -1.06
CA GLY A 181 3.80 -3.75 -0.68
C GLY A 181 3.97 -2.31 -1.13
N LEU A 182 5.14 -1.75 -0.86
CA LEU A 182 5.51 -0.43 -1.35
C LEU A 182 6.43 -0.55 -2.55
N SER A 183 6.45 0.48 -3.38
CA SER A 183 7.30 0.53 -4.56
C SER A 183 7.78 1.95 -4.84
N GLY A 184 9.04 2.08 -5.19
CA GLY A 184 9.61 3.30 -5.72
C GLY A 184 9.12 3.62 -7.15
N ALA A 185 9.72 4.64 -7.75
CA ALA A 185 9.38 5.07 -9.10
C ALA A 185 9.76 4.03 -10.16
N ASP A 186 10.88 3.33 -9.94
CA ASP A 186 11.42 2.36 -10.87
C ASP A 186 10.72 1.00 -10.77
N GLU A 187 10.69 0.30 -11.90
CA GLU A 187 10.23 -1.08 -11.95
C GLU A 187 11.30 -2.01 -11.36
N TRP A 188 10.86 -2.99 -10.56
CA TRP A 188 11.72 -4.02 -9.99
C TRP A 188 11.07 -5.38 -10.11
N THR A 189 11.86 -6.43 -9.98
CA THR A 189 11.38 -7.81 -10.08
C THR A 189 11.77 -8.63 -8.85
N THR A 190 10.98 -9.66 -8.54
CA THR A 190 11.29 -10.66 -7.51
C THR A 190 10.69 -12.01 -7.87
N ASN A 191 11.23 -13.08 -7.29
CA ASN A 191 10.56 -14.37 -7.33
C ASN A 191 9.52 -14.43 -6.21
N VAL A 192 8.45 -15.18 -6.43
CA VAL A 192 7.39 -15.38 -5.44
C VAL A 192 7.07 -16.85 -5.32
N THR A 193 7.20 -17.41 -4.12
CA THR A 193 6.73 -18.75 -3.79
C THR A 193 5.33 -18.68 -3.22
N VAL A 194 4.43 -19.51 -3.72
CA VAL A 194 3.04 -19.63 -3.26
C VAL A 194 2.85 -21.04 -2.72
N THR A 195 2.41 -21.19 -1.47
CA THR A 195 2.24 -22.48 -0.82
C THR A 195 0.87 -22.57 -0.16
N ALA A 196 0.06 -23.54 -0.57
CA ALA A 196 -1.19 -23.87 0.12
C ALA A 196 -0.93 -24.86 1.25
N LYS A 197 -1.58 -24.65 2.38
CA LYS A 197 -1.42 -25.48 3.59
C LYS A 197 -2.77 -25.87 4.19
N ASP A 198 -2.81 -27.04 4.81
CA ASP A 198 -3.89 -27.44 5.69
C ASP A 198 -3.79 -26.76 7.08
N ALA A 199 -4.72 -27.10 7.97
CA ALA A 199 -4.77 -26.53 9.32
C ALA A 199 -3.58 -26.98 10.21
N ASP A 200 -2.97 -28.13 9.92
CA ASP A 200 -1.83 -28.68 10.63
C ASP A 200 -0.48 -28.21 10.06
N GLY A 201 -0.53 -27.39 8.99
CA GLY A 201 0.64 -26.86 8.30
C GLY A 201 1.20 -27.78 7.18
N GLY A 202 0.53 -28.89 6.89
CA GLY A 202 0.86 -29.77 5.77
C GLY A 202 0.71 -29.06 4.44
N VAL A 203 1.64 -29.29 3.53
CA VAL A 203 1.67 -28.64 2.20
C VAL A 203 0.73 -29.40 1.25
N LEU A 204 -0.26 -28.72 0.71
CA LEU A 204 -1.23 -29.22 -0.27
C LEU A 204 -0.83 -28.89 -1.72
N GLY A 205 -0.04 -27.82 -1.91
CA GLY A 205 0.45 -27.42 -3.22
C GLY A 205 1.47 -26.30 -3.12
N THR A 206 2.34 -26.20 -4.13
CA THR A 206 3.35 -25.13 -4.22
C THR A 206 3.54 -24.74 -5.67
N ALA A 207 3.63 -23.42 -5.92
CA ALA A 207 3.99 -22.86 -7.21
C ALA A 207 5.05 -21.76 -7.03
N THR A 208 5.88 -21.53 -8.04
CA THR A 208 6.90 -20.48 -8.05
C THR A 208 6.71 -19.60 -9.27
N ILE A 209 6.67 -18.30 -9.05
CA ILE A 209 6.64 -17.27 -10.07
C ILE A 209 8.03 -16.64 -10.12
N THR A 210 8.68 -16.71 -11.28
CA THR A 210 10.04 -16.19 -11.47
C THR A 210 9.99 -14.81 -12.10
N GLY A 211 10.71 -13.84 -11.52
CA GLY A 211 10.89 -12.52 -12.08
C GLY A 211 9.60 -11.67 -12.17
N ALA A 212 8.68 -11.84 -11.22
CA ALA A 212 7.45 -11.05 -11.18
C ALA A 212 7.75 -9.53 -11.10
N PRO A 213 7.22 -8.70 -12.05
CA PRO A 213 7.50 -7.27 -12.08
C PRO A 213 6.57 -6.48 -11.17
N PHE A 214 7.12 -5.47 -10.50
CA PHE A 214 6.38 -4.57 -9.62
C PHE A 214 6.79 -3.12 -9.84
N LYS A 215 5.83 -2.22 -9.69
CA LYS A 215 6.01 -0.77 -9.76
C LYS A 215 4.94 -0.09 -8.91
N ARG A 216 5.20 1.14 -8.44
CA ARG A 216 4.17 1.94 -7.74
C ARG A 216 2.91 2.09 -8.60
N ASN A 217 1.76 2.14 -7.95
CA ASN A 217 0.45 2.29 -8.59
C ASN A 217 0.14 1.21 -9.65
N ARG A 218 0.67 -0.02 -9.47
CA ARG A 218 0.42 -1.15 -10.37
C ARG A 218 -0.05 -2.38 -9.58
N SER A 219 -1.05 -3.07 -10.14
CA SER A 219 -1.43 -4.43 -9.72
C SER A 219 -0.83 -5.43 -10.70
N THR A 220 -0.02 -6.35 -10.19
CA THR A 220 0.50 -7.50 -10.95
C THR A 220 -0.37 -8.70 -10.61
N GLU A 221 -0.98 -9.31 -11.62
CA GLU A 221 -1.87 -10.46 -11.47
C GLU A 221 -1.29 -11.69 -12.13
N TYR A 222 -1.36 -12.82 -11.43
CA TYR A 222 -1.05 -14.15 -11.94
C TYR A 222 -2.23 -15.07 -11.72
N SER A 223 -2.52 -15.91 -12.70
CA SER A 223 -3.51 -16.98 -12.56
C SER A 223 -2.90 -18.32 -12.94
N GLY A 224 -3.28 -19.37 -12.26
CA GLY A 224 -2.73 -20.69 -12.53
C GLY A 224 -3.20 -21.78 -11.58
N SER A 225 -2.61 -22.95 -11.71
CA SER A 225 -2.88 -24.12 -10.87
C SER A 225 -1.90 -24.15 -9.69
N LEU A 226 -2.41 -24.42 -8.51
CA LEU A 226 -1.64 -24.52 -7.28
C LEU A 226 -1.62 -25.95 -6.72
N PHE A 227 -2.66 -26.73 -6.97
CA PHE A 227 -2.88 -28.05 -6.37
C PHE A 227 -2.59 -29.23 -7.30
N GLY A 228 -2.34 -29.00 -8.58
CA GLY A 228 -2.00 -30.05 -9.56
C GLY A 228 -0.55 -30.52 -9.42
N SER A 229 -0.22 -31.65 -10.07
CA SER A 229 1.08 -32.32 -9.97
C SER A 229 2.29 -31.55 -10.56
N ALA A 230 2.06 -30.38 -11.13
CA ALA A 230 3.08 -29.41 -11.49
C ALA A 230 2.42 -28.03 -11.40
N GLY A 231 2.51 -27.41 -10.24
CA GLY A 231 1.99 -26.05 -10.04
C GLY A 231 2.66 -25.08 -11.03
N SER A 232 1.92 -24.70 -12.07
CA SER A 232 2.34 -23.69 -13.04
C SER A 232 1.39 -22.50 -12.93
N MET A 233 1.94 -21.31 -12.71
CA MET A 233 1.18 -20.08 -12.80
C MET A 233 1.55 -19.36 -14.08
N ASP A 234 0.58 -19.23 -14.99
CA ASP A 234 0.72 -18.46 -16.20
C ASP A 234 0.46 -16.97 -15.93
N VAL A 235 1.23 -16.13 -16.60
CA VAL A 235 1.19 -14.69 -16.42
C VAL A 235 0.05 -14.08 -17.24
N SER A 236 -0.90 -13.42 -16.56
CA SER A 236 -1.65 -12.33 -17.18
C SER A 236 -1.26 -11.03 -16.48
N LEU A 237 -0.54 -10.16 -17.16
CA LEU A 237 -0.22 -8.84 -16.63
C LEU A 237 -1.46 -7.95 -16.76
N ASN A 238 -2.20 -7.77 -15.68
CA ASN A 238 -3.12 -6.64 -15.60
C ASN A 238 -2.33 -5.43 -15.09
N VAL A 239 -1.91 -4.59 -16.04
CA VAL A 239 -0.95 -3.50 -15.82
C VAL A 239 -1.61 -2.27 -15.20
N GLU A 240 -2.94 -2.24 -15.12
CA GLU A 240 -3.66 -1.10 -14.60
C GLU A 240 -4.32 -1.45 -13.27
N TRP A 241 -3.86 -0.76 -12.23
CA TRP A 241 -4.69 -0.61 -11.05
C TRP A 241 -5.94 0.13 -11.49
N GLU A 242 -7.12 -0.44 -11.28
CA GLU A 242 -8.37 0.15 -11.73
C GLU A 242 -8.39 1.65 -11.45
N SER A 243 -8.64 2.44 -12.49
CA SER A 243 -8.85 3.87 -12.35
C SER A 243 -9.85 4.12 -11.22
N PRO A 244 -9.59 5.02 -10.28
CA PRO A 244 -10.51 5.29 -9.19
C PRO A 244 -11.88 5.64 -9.79
N LYS A 245 -12.93 4.93 -9.38
CA LYS A 245 -14.30 5.30 -9.72
C LYS A 245 -14.54 6.68 -9.12
N MET A 246 -14.56 7.69 -9.96
CA MET A 246 -14.90 9.05 -9.56
C MET A 246 -16.37 9.09 -9.19
N GLY A 247 -16.67 9.20 -7.91
CA GLY A 247 -18.00 9.58 -7.44
C GLY A 247 -18.17 11.08 -7.66
N THR A 248 -19.21 11.48 -8.35
CA THR A 248 -19.66 12.89 -8.40
C THR A 248 -20.35 13.23 -7.10
N TRP A 249 -20.05 14.40 -6.54
CA TRP A 249 -20.76 15.04 -5.44
C TRP A 249 -22.08 15.62 -5.92
#